data_fa6bca570f30945714a42a62f45206bd
#
_entry.id   fa6bca570f30945714a42a62f45206bd
#
_cell.length_a   1.000
_cell.length_b   1.000
_cell.length_c   1.000
_cell.angle_alpha   90.00
_cell.angle_beta   90.00
_cell.angle_gamma   90.00
#
_symmetry.space_group_name_H-M   'P 1'
#
loop_
_entity.id
_entity.type
_entity.pdbx_description
1 polymer ?
#
loop_
_entity_poly.entity_id
_entity_poly.type
_entity_poly.pdbx_seq_one_letter_code
_entity_poly.pdbx_strand_id
1 'polypeptide(L)'
;MKRIRHTCFGYFGLVVLTIANSCTSKDHSIKMKGSDTEVNLAVNLAEKFTEIDPSFSIAISGGGSGLGITSLLNGQADIANSSRPLSEEEIKQFRDKNIPLKTVVFAEDATAFIVHKDLPLEELDLETLGKILDGRIKNWKELTPVDLPINIYGRQSSSGTYSFVKKKLKIEFSPSAKEMTGNAQIIEGVKVDKSGVGYIGAGYVSDEPERKQGIRLVKIKETPTAVAYSPNDLEAINNSKYFFQRPLYQFVIESSWEKVRPFIEFEQSEKGKQMIKEHGYYIKDK
;
A
#
# COMPACT_ATOMS: atom_id res chain seq x y z
N MET A 1 -72.26 -5.56 -67.53
CA MET A 1 -72.00 -4.68 -66.36
C MET A 1 -71.96 -5.53 -65.12
N LYS A 2 -70.73 -5.83 -64.60
CA LYS A 2 -70.49 -6.58 -63.32
C LYS A 2 -69.82 -5.66 -62.37
N ARG A 3 -70.43 -5.38 -61.21
CA ARG A 3 -69.85 -4.60 -60.09
C ARG A 3 -68.98 -5.51 -59.26
N ILE A 4 -67.75 -5.13 -59.11
CA ILE A 4 -66.78 -5.77 -58.18
C ILE A 4 -66.86 -5.02 -56.82
N ARG A 5 -67.20 -5.76 -55.77
CA ARG A 5 -67.16 -5.27 -54.38
C ARG A 5 -65.75 -5.49 -53.82
N HIS A 6 -65.09 -4.42 -53.44
CA HIS A 6 -63.81 -4.51 -52.66
C HIS A 6 -64.12 -4.60 -51.16
N THR A 7 -63.70 -5.70 -50.55
CA THR A 7 -63.77 -5.90 -49.11
C THR A 7 -62.43 -5.44 -48.53
N CYS A 8 -62.47 -4.34 -47.73
CA CYS A 8 -61.31 -3.91 -46.97
C CYS A 8 -61.18 -4.81 -45.73
N PHE A 9 -60.07 -5.54 -45.65
CA PHE A 9 -59.63 -6.29 -44.46
C PHE A 9 -58.74 -5.36 -43.62
N GLY A 10 -59.27 -4.87 -42.48
CA GLY A 10 -58.46 -4.08 -41.50
C GLY A 10 -57.57 -4.97 -40.69
N TYR A 11 -56.25 -4.83 -40.84
CA TYR A 11 -55.25 -5.43 -39.95
C TYR A 11 -55.14 -4.58 -38.66
N PHE A 12 -55.66 -5.12 -37.56
CA PHE A 12 -55.45 -4.58 -36.20
C PHE A 12 -54.08 -5.06 -35.70
N GLY A 13 -53.06 -4.22 -35.86
CA GLY A 13 -51.71 -4.50 -35.37
C GLY A 13 -51.67 -4.38 -33.86
N LEU A 14 -51.54 -5.52 -33.18
CA LEU A 14 -51.28 -5.61 -31.73
C LEU A 14 -49.84 -5.19 -31.46
N VAL A 15 -49.61 -3.95 -31.02
CA VAL A 15 -48.30 -3.48 -30.55
C VAL A 15 -48.07 -4.06 -29.17
N VAL A 16 -47.26 -5.12 -29.07
CA VAL A 16 -46.79 -5.67 -27.80
C VAL A 16 -45.65 -4.77 -27.31
N LEU A 17 -45.95 -3.92 -26.32
CA LEU A 17 -44.97 -3.09 -25.63
C LEU A 17 -44.15 -4.00 -24.69
N THR A 18 -43.01 -4.50 -25.15
CA THR A 18 -42.03 -5.19 -24.30
C THR A 18 -41.36 -4.16 -23.39
N ILE A 19 -41.79 -4.07 -22.12
CA ILE A 19 -41.11 -3.34 -21.07
C ILE A 19 -39.81 -4.11 -20.80
N ALA A 20 -38.70 -3.66 -21.38
CA ALA A 20 -37.36 -4.09 -21.00
C ALA A 20 -37.13 -3.60 -19.57
N ASN A 21 -37.32 -4.49 -18.59
CA ASN A 21 -36.77 -4.27 -17.25
C ASN A 21 -35.24 -4.24 -17.38
N SER A 22 -34.68 -3.05 -17.56
CA SER A 22 -33.25 -2.80 -17.40
C SER A 22 -32.94 -3.04 -15.91
N CYS A 23 -32.53 -4.26 -15.58
CA CYS A 23 -31.83 -4.52 -14.32
C CYS A 23 -30.56 -3.68 -14.37
N THR A 24 -30.57 -2.51 -13.76
CA THR A 24 -29.34 -1.81 -13.38
C THR A 24 -28.68 -2.68 -12.31
N SER A 25 -27.86 -3.63 -12.72
CA SER A 25 -26.94 -4.30 -11.80
C SER A 25 -26.09 -3.21 -11.18
N LYS A 26 -26.14 -3.06 -9.85
CA LYS A 26 -25.19 -2.18 -9.16
C LYS A 26 -23.79 -2.61 -9.55
N ASP A 27 -22.99 -1.66 -10.03
CA ASP A 27 -21.58 -1.91 -10.29
C ASP A 27 -20.85 -2.12 -8.95
N HIS A 28 -20.55 -3.37 -8.62
CA HIS A 28 -19.79 -3.77 -7.45
C HIS A 28 -18.28 -3.92 -7.77
N SER A 29 -17.85 -3.35 -8.89
CA SER A 29 -16.42 -3.32 -9.25
C SER A 29 -15.70 -2.23 -8.47
N ILE A 30 -14.81 -2.60 -7.57
CA ILE A 30 -13.97 -1.70 -6.75
C ILE A 30 -12.58 -1.61 -7.38
N LYS A 31 -12.08 -0.38 -7.57
CA LYS A 31 -10.71 -0.11 -8.02
C LYS A 31 -9.90 0.43 -6.85
N MET A 32 -8.91 -0.32 -6.41
CA MET A 32 -8.00 0.05 -5.33
C MET A 32 -6.60 0.31 -5.91
N LYS A 33 -6.03 1.48 -5.63
CA LYS A 33 -4.69 1.85 -6.11
C LYS A 33 -3.86 2.47 -4.99
N GLY A 34 -2.55 2.33 -5.07
CA GLY A 34 -1.68 3.14 -4.22
C GLY A 34 -0.47 2.43 -3.65
N SER A 35 -0.37 2.43 -2.33
CA SER A 35 0.81 1.99 -1.61
C SER A 35 1.19 0.54 -1.95
N ASP A 36 2.45 0.35 -2.30
CA ASP A 36 3.04 -0.96 -2.54
C ASP A 36 3.37 -1.69 -1.21
N THR A 37 3.36 -0.98 -0.09
CA THR A 37 3.62 -1.56 1.24
C THR A 37 2.64 -2.67 1.56
N GLU A 38 1.35 -2.42 1.38
CA GLU A 38 0.24 -3.30 1.72
C GLU A 38 -0.41 -4.00 0.53
N VAL A 39 0.19 -3.95 -0.67
CA VAL A 39 -0.45 -4.47 -1.89
C VAL A 39 -0.80 -5.96 -1.79
N ASN A 40 0.10 -6.79 -1.24
CA ASN A 40 -0.16 -8.22 -1.06
C ASN A 40 -1.27 -8.48 -0.04
N LEU A 41 -1.27 -7.75 1.09
CA LEU A 41 -2.34 -7.82 2.07
C LEU A 41 -3.69 -7.46 1.44
N ALA A 42 -3.73 -6.37 0.66
CA ALA A 42 -4.95 -5.93 -0.02
C ALA A 42 -5.47 -6.99 -0.99
N VAL A 43 -4.58 -7.66 -1.75
CA VAL A 43 -4.95 -8.77 -2.65
C VAL A 43 -5.58 -9.91 -1.86
N ASN A 44 -4.93 -10.38 -0.79
CA ASN A 44 -5.43 -11.49 0.03
C ASN A 44 -6.78 -11.17 0.69
N LEU A 45 -6.95 -9.94 1.19
CA LEU A 45 -8.23 -9.48 1.75
C LEU A 45 -9.33 -9.41 0.70
N ALA A 46 -9.01 -8.92 -0.52
CA ALA A 46 -9.96 -8.84 -1.61
C ALA A 46 -10.38 -10.21 -2.14
N GLU A 47 -9.44 -11.14 -2.30
CA GLU A 47 -9.73 -12.52 -2.67
C GLU A 47 -10.66 -13.17 -1.64
N LYS A 48 -10.34 -13.03 -0.35
CA LYS A 48 -11.19 -13.58 0.71
C LYS A 48 -12.57 -12.95 0.79
N PHE A 49 -12.66 -11.65 0.57
CA PHE A 49 -13.96 -10.97 0.51
C PHE A 49 -14.79 -11.45 -0.68
N THR A 50 -14.18 -11.61 -1.87
CA THR A 50 -14.86 -12.10 -3.07
C THR A 50 -15.34 -13.55 -2.93
N GLU A 51 -14.64 -14.40 -2.15
CA GLU A 51 -15.14 -15.73 -1.79
C GLU A 51 -16.42 -15.66 -0.93
N ILE A 52 -16.56 -14.64 -0.07
CA ILE A 52 -17.71 -14.44 0.80
C ILE A 52 -18.86 -13.80 0.03
N ASP A 53 -18.57 -12.82 -0.79
CA ASP A 53 -19.54 -12.12 -1.65
C ASP A 53 -19.05 -12.07 -3.11
N PRO A 54 -19.40 -13.09 -3.93
CA PRO A 54 -18.98 -13.17 -5.32
C PRO A 54 -19.59 -12.11 -6.23
N SER A 55 -20.51 -11.27 -5.72
CA SER A 55 -21.06 -10.14 -6.49
C SER A 55 -20.07 -9.00 -6.65
N PHE A 56 -19.00 -8.96 -5.81
CA PHE A 56 -17.94 -7.96 -5.89
C PHE A 56 -16.77 -8.40 -6.78
N SER A 57 -16.17 -7.44 -7.44
CA SER A 57 -14.90 -7.58 -8.15
C SER A 57 -13.96 -6.47 -7.69
N ILE A 58 -12.77 -6.80 -7.19
CA ILE A 58 -11.82 -5.82 -6.66
C ILE A 58 -10.52 -5.89 -7.46
N ALA A 59 -10.23 -4.82 -8.19
CA ALA A 59 -9.00 -4.67 -8.96
C ALA A 59 -7.97 -3.86 -8.15
N ILE A 60 -6.80 -4.43 -7.90
CA ILE A 60 -5.76 -3.83 -7.05
C ILE A 60 -4.51 -3.54 -7.87
N SER A 61 -3.93 -2.35 -7.66
CA SER A 61 -2.63 -1.99 -8.22
C SER A 61 -1.79 -1.16 -7.24
N GLY A 62 -0.51 -1.49 -7.15
CA GLY A 62 0.49 -0.74 -6.40
C GLY A 62 0.97 0.52 -7.14
N GLY A 63 2.22 0.92 -6.88
CA GLY A 63 2.90 2.06 -7.54
C GLY A 63 3.15 3.26 -6.65
N GLY A 64 2.73 3.20 -5.39
CA GLY A 64 2.99 4.21 -4.35
C GLY A 64 1.78 5.04 -3.95
N SER A 65 1.81 5.54 -2.71
CA SER A 65 0.71 6.28 -2.09
C SER A 65 0.28 7.51 -2.91
N GLY A 66 1.22 8.26 -3.47
CA GLY A 66 0.92 9.44 -4.29
C GLY A 66 0.17 9.09 -5.57
N LEU A 67 0.51 7.95 -6.21
CA LEU A 67 -0.24 7.46 -7.39
C LEU A 67 -1.68 7.12 -7.03
N GLY A 68 -1.90 6.43 -5.91
CA GLY A 68 -3.24 6.09 -5.42
C GLY A 68 -4.07 7.33 -5.15
N ILE A 69 -3.52 8.29 -4.41
CA ILE A 69 -4.18 9.55 -4.05
C ILE A 69 -4.53 10.36 -5.31
N THR A 70 -3.60 10.45 -6.26
CA THR A 70 -3.86 11.14 -7.55
C THR A 70 -4.94 10.40 -8.37
N SER A 71 -4.91 9.07 -8.38
CA SER A 71 -5.95 8.27 -9.05
C SER A 71 -7.33 8.47 -8.44
N LEU A 72 -7.40 8.55 -7.10
CA LEU A 72 -8.64 8.84 -6.37
C LEU A 72 -9.17 10.25 -6.72
N LEU A 73 -8.30 11.26 -6.70
CA LEU A 73 -8.64 12.66 -7.03
C LEU A 73 -9.19 12.80 -8.46
N ASN A 74 -8.74 11.94 -9.38
CA ASN A 74 -9.15 11.94 -10.78
C ASN A 74 -10.26 10.93 -11.10
N GLY A 75 -10.89 10.31 -10.10
CA GLY A 75 -11.97 9.33 -10.27
C GLY A 75 -11.53 8.01 -10.94
N GLN A 76 -10.24 7.69 -10.90
CA GLN A 76 -9.67 6.48 -11.48
C GLN A 76 -9.48 5.34 -10.45
N ALA A 77 -9.78 5.61 -9.19
CA ALA A 77 -9.81 4.66 -8.10
C ALA A 77 -11.01 4.96 -7.20
N ASP A 78 -11.53 3.93 -6.54
CA ASP A 78 -12.56 4.03 -5.50
C ASP A 78 -11.92 4.12 -4.10
N ILE A 79 -10.78 3.43 -3.92
CA ILE A 79 -9.98 3.43 -2.69
C ILE A 79 -8.53 3.78 -3.05
N ALA A 80 -7.94 4.72 -2.33
CA ALA A 80 -6.50 4.98 -2.38
C ALA A 80 -5.82 4.42 -1.14
N ASN A 81 -5.00 3.38 -1.30
CA ASN A 81 -4.14 2.85 -0.26
C ASN A 81 -2.92 3.74 -0.05
N SER A 82 -2.58 4.01 1.20
CA SER A 82 -1.47 4.90 1.52
C SER A 82 -0.75 4.52 2.81
N SER A 83 0.56 4.49 2.76
CA SER A 83 1.43 4.30 3.92
C SER A 83 1.96 5.61 4.52
N ARG A 84 1.24 6.70 4.25
CA ARG A 84 1.42 8.03 4.85
C ARG A 84 0.10 8.80 4.87
N PRO A 85 -0.07 9.80 5.73
CA PRO A 85 -1.21 10.71 5.62
C PRO A 85 -1.16 11.51 4.30
N LEU A 86 -2.26 12.15 3.96
CA LEU A 86 -2.29 13.15 2.89
C LEU A 86 -1.31 14.28 3.20
N SER A 87 -0.64 14.80 2.19
CA SER A 87 0.11 16.04 2.29
C SER A 87 -0.82 17.25 2.32
N GLU A 88 -0.33 18.40 2.77
CA GLU A 88 -1.10 19.64 2.76
C GLU A 88 -1.55 20.03 1.35
N GLU A 89 -0.70 19.79 0.35
CA GLU A 89 -1.02 20.03 -1.05
C GLU A 89 -2.15 19.12 -1.55
N GLU A 90 -2.10 17.82 -1.21
CA GLU A 90 -3.15 16.87 -1.56
C GLU A 90 -4.47 17.24 -0.88
N ILE A 91 -4.45 17.59 0.41
CA ILE A 91 -5.64 18.08 1.15
C ILE A 91 -6.22 19.31 0.44
N LYS A 92 -5.36 20.25 0.04
CA LYS A 92 -5.78 21.45 -0.68
C LYS A 92 -6.43 21.11 -2.01
N GLN A 93 -5.85 20.18 -2.80
CA GLN A 93 -6.41 19.76 -4.10
C GLN A 93 -7.81 19.16 -3.97
N PHE A 94 -8.06 18.28 -2.98
CA PHE A 94 -9.39 17.73 -2.70
C PHE A 94 -10.38 18.83 -2.29
N ARG A 95 -9.95 19.76 -1.45
CA ARG A 95 -10.77 20.89 -0.99
C ARG A 95 -11.14 21.82 -2.15
N ASP A 96 -10.18 22.20 -2.99
CA ASP A 96 -10.40 23.11 -4.12
C ASP A 96 -11.38 22.54 -5.14
N LYS A 97 -11.42 21.19 -5.25
CA LYS A 97 -12.38 20.47 -6.09
C LYS A 97 -13.71 20.14 -5.39
N ASN A 98 -13.89 20.54 -4.12
CA ASN A 98 -15.05 20.19 -3.30
C ASN A 98 -15.31 18.68 -3.23
N ILE A 99 -14.25 17.88 -3.10
CA ILE A 99 -14.32 16.41 -3.00
C ILE A 99 -14.12 16.01 -1.53
N PRO A 100 -15.19 15.70 -0.78
CA PRO A 100 -15.07 15.24 0.60
C PRO A 100 -14.51 13.82 0.66
N LEU A 101 -13.63 13.58 1.63
CA LEU A 101 -12.95 12.31 1.85
C LEU A 101 -13.32 11.68 3.19
N LYS A 102 -13.46 10.36 3.17
CA LYS A 102 -13.38 9.51 4.35
C LYS A 102 -11.98 8.91 4.46
N THR A 103 -11.44 8.90 5.67
CA THR A 103 -10.15 8.31 5.99
C THR A 103 -10.36 7.12 6.91
N VAL A 104 -9.87 5.98 6.50
CA VAL A 104 -9.86 4.74 7.30
C VAL A 104 -8.41 4.40 7.62
N VAL A 105 -8.10 4.16 8.90
CA VAL A 105 -6.87 3.49 9.32
C VAL A 105 -7.23 2.02 9.50
N PHE A 106 -6.72 1.16 8.62
CA PHE A 106 -7.13 -0.25 8.63
C PHE A 106 -6.07 -1.16 9.24
N ALA A 107 -4.80 -0.74 9.27
CA ALA A 107 -3.68 -1.48 9.86
C ALA A 107 -2.55 -0.52 10.27
N GLU A 108 -1.56 -1.05 10.98
CA GLU A 108 -0.26 -0.42 11.19
C GLU A 108 0.86 -1.28 10.58
N ASP A 109 1.92 -0.62 10.14
CA ASP A 109 3.12 -1.22 9.56
C ASP A 109 4.37 -0.72 10.29
N ALA A 110 5.42 -1.52 10.25
CA ALA A 110 6.77 -1.10 10.60
C ALA A 110 7.61 -1.01 9.32
N THR A 111 8.34 0.10 9.15
CA THR A 111 9.32 0.16 8.05
C THR A 111 10.59 -0.55 8.47
N ALA A 112 10.97 -1.60 7.74
CA ALA A 112 12.16 -2.38 7.95
C ALA A 112 13.31 -1.87 7.08
N PHE A 113 14.52 -1.83 7.64
CA PHE A 113 15.76 -1.62 6.91
C PHE A 113 16.45 -2.96 6.70
N ILE A 114 16.87 -3.23 5.47
CA ILE A 114 17.44 -4.50 5.07
C ILE A 114 18.82 -4.32 4.46
N VAL A 115 19.69 -5.29 4.72
CA VAL A 115 21.02 -5.41 4.11
C VAL A 115 21.20 -6.83 3.58
N HIS A 116 22.24 -7.06 2.76
CA HIS A 116 22.60 -8.42 2.35
C HIS A 116 22.93 -9.28 3.59
N LYS A 117 22.53 -10.56 3.57
CA LYS A 117 22.67 -11.48 4.73
C LYS A 117 24.10 -11.62 5.25
N ASP A 118 25.10 -11.53 4.35
CA ASP A 118 26.52 -11.70 4.69
C ASP A 118 27.15 -10.43 5.25
N LEU A 119 26.48 -9.28 5.22
CA LEU A 119 26.97 -8.07 5.83
C LEU A 119 26.83 -8.18 7.36
N PRO A 120 27.91 -8.07 8.15
CA PRO A 120 27.88 -8.20 9.61
C PRO A 120 27.37 -6.93 10.30
N LEU A 121 26.16 -6.52 9.96
CA LEU A 121 25.46 -5.34 10.50
C LEU A 121 24.14 -5.79 11.12
N GLU A 122 24.04 -5.70 12.44
CA GLU A 122 22.84 -6.15 13.16
C GLU A 122 21.93 -5.00 13.58
N GLU A 123 22.51 -3.84 13.89
CA GLU A 123 21.77 -2.69 14.39
C GLU A 123 22.33 -1.36 13.89
N LEU A 124 21.50 -0.33 13.83
CA LEU A 124 21.86 1.05 13.51
C LEU A 124 21.08 2.02 14.41
N ASP A 125 21.75 3.10 14.81
CA ASP A 125 21.06 4.26 15.36
C ASP A 125 20.53 5.18 14.25
N LEU A 126 19.60 6.07 14.60
CA LEU A 126 18.95 6.95 13.64
C LEU A 126 19.89 7.91 12.91
N GLU A 127 20.92 8.41 13.61
CA GLU A 127 21.88 9.34 13.02
C GLU A 127 22.75 8.62 11.96
N THR A 128 23.26 7.45 12.31
CA THR A 128 24.07 6.61 11.41
C THR A 128 23.24 6.16 10.20
N LEU A 129 22.00 5.71 10.42
CA LEU A 129 21.08 5.35 9.35
C LEU A 129 20.82 6.54 8.42
N GLY A 130 20.59 7.72 8.98
CA GLY A 130 20.43 8.95 8.20
C GLY A 130 21.64 9.25 7.33
N LYS A 131 22.86 9.14 7.88
CA LYS A 131 24.13 9.36 7.16
C LYS A 131 24.38 8.34 6.03
N ILE A 132 23.90 7.12 6.18
CA ILE A 132 23.92 6.12 5.11
C ILE A 132 22.98 6.55 3.98
N LEU A 133 21.73 6.83 4.32
CA LEU A 133 20.69 7.08 3.32
C LEU A 133 20.85 8.42 2.59
N ASP A 134 21.47 9.41 3.20
CA ASP A 134 21.80 10.69 2.55
C ASP A 134 23.16 10.69 1.83
N GLY A 135 23.92 9.60 1.97
CA GLY A 135 25.20 9.39 1.27
C GLY A 135 26.40 10.07 1.92
N ARG A 136 26.31 10.49 3.19
CA ARG A 136 27.47 10.96 3.95
C ARG A 136 28.41 9.82 4.37
N ILE A 137 27.86 8.65 4.71
CA ILE A 137 28.61 7.39 4.86
C ILE A 137 28.48 6.64 3.55
N LYS A 138 29.62 6.34 2.90
CA LYS A 138 29.67 5.78 1.54
C LYS A 138 30.29 4.40 1.46
N ASN A 139 30.89 3.92 2.53
CA ASN A 139 31.57 2.63 2.55
C ASN A 139 31.27 1.90 3.86
N TRP A 140 30.98 0.62 3.77
CA TRP A 140 30.67 -0.23 4.92
C TRP A 140 31.83 -0.36 5.91
N LYS A 141 33.09 -0.13 5.49
CA LYS A 141 34.25 -0.15 6.40
C LYS A 141 34.22 0.91 7.50
N GLU A 142 33.37 1.93 7.34
CA GLU A 142 33.16 2.93 8.39
C GLU A 142 32.37 2.37 9.59
N LEU A 143 31.65 1.24 9.38
CA LEU A 143 30.74 0.64 10.34
C LEU A 143 30.99 -0.84 10.61
N THR A 144 31.65 -1.53 9.69
CA THR A 144 31.90 -2.98 9.72
C THR A 144 33.32 -3.29 9.19
N PRO A 145 33.83 -4.52 9.35
CA PRO A 145 35.13 -4.93 8.76
C PRO A 145 35.10 -5.04 7.22
N VAL A 146 33.93 -4.85 6.57
CA VAL A 146 33.75 -5.07 5.13
C VAL A 146 34.08 -3.81 4.35
N ASP A 147 35.08 -3.86 3.48
CA ASP A 147 35.45 -2.73 2.58
C ASP A 147 34.70 -2.85 1.26
N LEU A 148 33.44 -2.37 1.26
CA LEU A 148 32.57 -2.29 0.10
C LEU A 148 31.85 -0.93 0.08
N PRO A 149 31.62 -0.33 -1.10
CA PRO A 149 30.79 0.87 -1.21
C PRO A 149 29.37 0.56 -0.77
N ILE A 150 28.62 1.57 -0.31
CA ILE A 150 27.20 1.40 0.04
C ILE A 150 26.34 1.69 -1.18
N ASN A 151 25.52 0.72 -1.59
CA ASN A 151 24.50 0.86 -2.62
C ASN A 151 23.13 0.97 -1.98
N ILE A 152 22.47 2.12 -2.16
CA ILE A 152 21.15 2.39 -1.56
C ILE A 152 20.06 1.99 -2.55
N TYR A 153 19.16 1.09 -2.13
CA TYR A 153 17.96 0.68 -2.85
C TYR A 153 16.76 1.39 -2.22
N GLY A 154 16.42 2.54 -2.79
CA GLY A 154 15.35 3.40 -2.32
C GLY A 154 14.05 3.23 -3.11
N ARG A 155 13.11 4.12 -2.84
CA ARG A 155 11.81 4.19 -3.52
C ARG A 155 11.71 5.50 -4.30
N GLN A 156 10.91 5.49 -5.33
CA GLN A 156 10.52 6.70 -6.06
C GLN A 156 9.78 7.69 -5.15
N SER A 157 9.78 8.97 -5.49
CA SER A 157 9.20 10.05 -4.67
C SER A 157 7.68 9.94 -4.45
N SER A 158 6.94 9.25 -5.32
CA SER A 158 5.52 8.94 -5.14
C SER A 158 5.24 7.92 -4.03
N SER A 159 6.27 7.22 -3.53
CA SER A 159 6.14 6.23 -2.46
C SER A 159 5.85 6.88 -1.11
N GLY A 160 4.84 6.35 -0.41
CA GLY A 160 4.58 6.74 0.98
C GLY A 160 5.73 6.38 1.92
N THR A 161 6.40 5.25 1.68
CA THR A 161 7.58 4.83 2.48
C THR A 161 8.75 5.79 2.28
N TYR A 162 9.02 6.23 1.04
CA TYR A 162 10.01 7.27 0.77
C TYR A 162 9.73 8.53 1.59
N SER A 163 8.51 9.07 1.48
CA SER A 163 8.12 10.29 2.19
C SER A 163 8.16 10.11 3.71
N PHE A 164 7.77 8.94 4.22
CA PHE A 164 7.78 8.63 5.65
C PHE A 164 9.20 8.59 6.21
N VAL A 165 10.12 7.84 5.59
CA VAL A 165 11.52 7.72 6.03
C VAL A 165 12.24 9.07 5.95
N LYS A 166 12.08 9.80 4.84
CA LYS A 166 12.61 11.14 4.63
C LYS A 166 12.21 12.09 5.76
N LYS A 167 10.91 12.13 6.07
CA LYS A 167 10.36 12.99 7.13
C LYS A 167 10.85 12.59 8.53
N LYS A 168 10.85 11.27 8.82
CA LYS A 168 11.25 10.74 10.13
C LYS A 168 12.73 11.02 10.45
N LEU A 169 13.61 10.83 9.47
CA LEU A 169 15.05 11.07 9.62
C LEU A 169 15.45 12.53 9.35
N LYS A 170 14.54 13.35 8.79
CA LYS A 170 14.81 14.74 8.38
C LYS A 170 15.99 14.85 7.41
N ILE A 171 16.03 13.98 6.40
CA ILE A 171 17.11 13.90 5.40
C ILE A 171 16.59 14.17 4.00
N GLU A 172 17.51 14.49 3.08
CA GLU A 172 17.36 14.27 1.64
C GLU A 172 18.09 12.98 1.29
N PHE A 173 17.45 12.11 0.50
CA PHE A 173 18.12 10.89 0.06
C PHE A 173 19.29 11.20 -0.87
N SER A 174 20.32 10.38 -0.80
CA SER A 174 21.46 10.47 -1.70
C SER A 174 21.01 10.45 -3.17
N PRO A 175 21.52 11.35 -4.02
CA PRO A 175 21.26 11.31 -5.46
C PRO A 175 21.72 10.01 -6.14
N SER A 176 22.61 9.25 -5.50
CA SER A 176 23.07 7.93 -5.98
C SER A 176 22.14 6.78 -5.59
N ALA A 177 21.09 7.03 -4.80
CA ALA A 177 20.13 6.00 -4.43
C ALA A 177 19.38 5.50 -5.67
N LYS A 178 19.31 4.17 -5.82
CA LYS A 178 18.57 3.52 -6.92
C LYS A 178 17.08 3.60 -6.61
N GLU A 179 16.30 4.18 -7.51
CA GLU A 179 14.85 4.30 -7.37
C GLU A 179 14.14 3.02 -7.82
N MET A 180 13.53 2.29 -6.87
CA MET A 180 12.77 1.09 -7.11
C MET A 180 11.27 1.36 -7.07
N THR A 181 10.49 0.68 -7.92
CA THR A 181 9.04 0.88 -7.99
C THR A 181 8.31 0.23 -6.81
N GLY A 182 8.86 -0.86 -6.23
CA GLY A 182 8.20 -1.62 -5.15
C GLY A 182 9.15 -2.33 -4.20
N ASN A 183 8.59 -2.89 -3.13
CA ASN A 183 9.34 -3.63 -2.10
C ASN A 183 10.05 -4.86 -2.68
N ALA A 184 9.41 -5.59 -3.62
CA ALA A 184 9.98 -6.76 -4.25
C ALA A 184 11.33 -6.44 -4.93
N GLN A 185 11.39 -5.34 -5.69
CA GLN A 185 12.62 -4.94 -6.38
C GLN A 185 13.75 -4.57 -5.41
N ILE A 186 13.42 -3.94 -4.27
CA ILE A 186 14.40 -3.64 -3.23
C ILE A 186 14.96 -4.92 -2.64
N ILE A 187 14.09 -5.87 -2.30
CA ILE A 187 14.49 -7.16 -1.73
C ILE A 187 15.40 -7.90 -2.69
N GLU A 188 15.00 -8.06 -3.95
CA GLU A 188 15.81 -8.77 -4.94
C GLU A 188 17.14 -8.03 -5.24
N GLY A 189 17.12 -6.70 -5.26
CA GLY A 189 18.36 -5.91 -5.39
C GLY A 189 19.34 -6.15 -4.24
N VAL A 190 18.85 -6.15 -3.00
CA VAL A 190 19.70 -6.36 -1.81
C VAL A 190 20.15 -7.83 -1.70
N LYS A 191 19.33 -8.82 -2.11
CA LYS A 191 19.70 -10.25 -2.11
C LYS A 191 20.93 -10.56 -2.95
N VAL A 192 21.11 -9.87 -4.06
CA VAL A 192 22.20 -10.12 -5.01
C VAL A 192 23.39 -9.16 -4.86
N ASP A 193 23.24 -8.10 -4.06
CA ASP A 193 24.24 -7.06 -3.88
C ASP A 193 24.75 -7.03 -2.42
N LYS A 194 25.98 -7.54 -2.19
CA LYS A 194 26.63 -7.52 -0.86
C LYS A 194 26.85 -6.11 -0.32
N SER A 195 26.78 -5.10 -1.16
CA SER A 195 26.89 -3.67 -0.82
C SER A 195 25.54 -3.04 -0.49
N GLY A 196 24.45 -3.77 -0.68
CA GLY A 196 23.10 -3.25 -0.70
C GLY A 196 22.54 -2.91 0.69
N VAL A 197 21.87 -1.77 0.78
CA VAL A 197 20.96 -1.40 1.85
C VAL A 197 19.65 -0.91 1.24
N GLY A 198 18.52 -1.29 1.85
CA GLY A 198 17.20 -0.84 1.40
C GLY A 198 16.21 -0.67 2.54
N TYR A 199 15.03 -0.12 2.24
CA TYR A 199 13.94 0.01 3.20
C TYR A 199 12.61 -0.42 2.58
N ILE A 200 11.82 -1.18 3.34
CA ILE A 200 10.57 -1.83 2.90
C ILE A 200 9.53 -1.79 4.03
N GLY A 201 8.27 -2.13 3.73
CA GLY A 201 7.30 -2.49 4.76
C GLY A 201 7.65 -3.85 5.39
N ALA A 202 7.66 -3.95 6.71
CA ALA A 202 8.02 -5.19 7.40
C ALA A 202 7.00 -6.30 7.13
N GLY A 203 5.72 -5.98 7.03
CA GLY A 203 4.66 -6.92 6.66
C GLY A 203 4.92 -7.61 5.34
N TYR A 204 5.60 -6.95 4.39
CA TYR A 204 5.90 -7.52 3.08
C TYR A 204 6.81 -8.76 3.13
N VAL A 205 7.60 -8.95 4.20
CA VAL A 205 8.49 -10.11 4.38
C VAL A 205 8.10 -10.99 5.56
N SER A 206 7.05 -10.63 6.30
CA SER A 206 6.70 -11.34 7.53
C SER A 206 6.00 -12.66 7.27
N ASP A 207 5.13 -12.74 6.28
CA ASP A 207 4.29 -13.87 5.93
C ASP A 207 5.00 -14.91 5.03
N GLU A 208 6.10 -14.54 4.36
CA GLU A 208 6.83 -15.44 3.45
C GLU A 208 8.30 -15.60 3.86
N PRO A 209 8.68 -16.69 4.54
CA PRO A 209 10.07 -16.96 4.92
C PRO A 209 11.06 -16.90 3.77
N GLU A 210 10.65 -17.29 2.56
CA GLU A 210 11.50 -17.26 1.36
C GLU A 210 11.90 -15.84 0.97
N ARG A 211 11.06 -14.85 1.24
CA ARG A 211 11.41 -13.43 1.00
C ARG A 211 12.55 -12.95 1.88
N LYS A 212 12.72 -13.55 3.07
CA LYS A 212 13.83 -13.24 4.00
C LYS A 212 15.15 -13.90 3.62
N GLN A 213 15.13 -14.93 2.76
CA GLN A 213 16.37 -15.57 2.32
C GLN A 213 17.25 -14.56 1.57
N GLY A 214 18.51 -14.47 1.98
CA GLY A 214 19.50 -13.59 1.35
C GLY A 214 19.54 -12.16 1.89
N ILE A 215 18.63 -11.77 2.78
CA ILE A 215 18.63 -10.47 3.44
C ILE A 215 18.71 -10.61 4.98
N ARG A 216 19.09 -9.52 5.62
CA ARG A 216 19.06 -9.33 7.08
C ARG A 216 18.22 -8.10 7.40
N LEU A 217 17.30 -8.24 8.34
CA LEU A 217 16.60 -7.09 8.94
C LEU A 217 17.51 -6.45 9.99
N VAL A 218 17.72 -5.15 9.86
CA VAL A 218 18.55 -4.37 10.81
C VAL A 218 17.66 -3.87 11.93
N LYS A 219 18.08 -4.08 13.18
CA LYS A 219 17.44 -3.49 14.36
C LYS A 219 17.74 -2.00 14.41
N ILE A 220 16.79 -1.21 14.89
CA ILE A 220 16.91 0.24 14.98
C ILE A 220 16.87 0.68 16.44
N LYS A 221 17.80 1.57 16.79
CA LYS A 221 17.86 2.26 18.07
C LYS A 221 17.83 3.77 17.87
N GLU A 222 17.20 4.48 18.78
CA GLU A 222 17.04 5.95 18.63
C GLU A 222 18.36 6.70 18.81
N THR A 223 19.22 6.20 19.72
CA THR A 223 20.55 6.76 20.00
C THR A 223 21.58 5.61 20.08
N PRO A 224 22.90 5.89 20.02
CA PRO A 224 23.92 4.84 20.13
C PRO A 224 23.83 3.96 21.38
N THR A 225 23.27 4.49 22.48
CA THR A 225 23.14 3.79 23.76
C THR A 225 21.74 3.26 24.05
N ALA A 226 20.76 3.54 23.19
CA ALA A 226 19.39 3.06 23.35
C ALA A 226 19.27 1.57 23.00
N VAL A 227 18.18 0.95 23.47
CA VAL A 227 17.82 -0.42 23.08
C VAL A 227 17.44 -0.46 21.59
N ALA A 228 17.97 -1.44 20.88
CA ALA A 228 17.68 -1.67 19.48
C ALA A 228 16.47 -2.61 19.34
N TYR A 229 15.47 -2.20 18.58
CA TYR A 229 14.26 -2.98 18.34
C TYR A 229 14.20 -3.49 16.89
N SER A 230 13.70 -4.71 16.74
CA SER A 230 13.42 -5.30 15.43
C SER A 230 12.11 -4.77 14.86
N PRO A 231 12.00 -4.59 13.53
CA PRO A 231 10.71 -4.27 12.89
C PRO A 231 9.65 -5.39 13.03
N ASN A 232 10.05 -6.59 13.49
CA ASN A 232 9.16 -7.74 13.72
C ASN A 232 8.95 -8.01 15.24
N ASP A 233 9.40 -7.13 16.11
CA ASP A 233 9.20 -7.27 17.53
C ASP A 233 7.80 -6.78 17.93
N LEU A 234 6.87 -7.75 18.10
CA LEU A 234 5.47 -7.48 18.42
C LEU A 234 5.31 -6.68 19.70
N GLU A 235 6.13 -6.97 20.73
CA GLU A 235 6.05 -6.24 22.00
C GLU A 235 6.52 -4.79 21.82
N ALA A 236 7.60 -4.57 21.11
CA ALA A 236 8.10 -3.23 20.80
C ALA A 236 7.10 -2.42 19.97
N ILE A 237 6.44 -3.06 18.98
CA ILE A 237 5.42 -2.44 18.13
C ILE A 237 4.19 -2.07 18.97
N ASN A 238 3.63 -3.01 19.74
CA ASN A 238 2.44 -2.77 20.54
C ASN A 238 2.65 -1.68 21.61
N ASN A 239 3.87 -1.56 22.13
CA ASN A 239 4.27 -0.52 23.07
C ASN A 239 4.77 0.77 22.40
N SER A 240 4.65 0.89 21.08
CA SER A 240 5.12 2.05 20.29
C SER A 240 6.62 2.38 20.50
N LYS A 241 7.45 1.35 20.75
CA LYS A 241 8.90 1.48 20.96
C LYS A 241 9.71 1.42 19.66
N TYR A 242 9.12 0.88 18.58
CA TYR A 242 9.80 0.87 17.29
C TYR A 242 9.63 2.20 16.58
N PHE A 243 10.72 2.92 16.31
CA PHE A 243 10.69 4.28 15.81
C PHE A 243 10.00 4.45 14.45
N PHE A 244 10.11 3.48 13.55
CA PHE A 244 9.54 3.55 12.20
C PHE A 244 8.19 2.85 12.05
N GLN A 245 7.39 2.85 13.10
CA GLN A 245 6.00 2.41 13.07
C GLN A 245 5.10 3.49 12.47
N ARG A 246 4.08 3.08 11.70
CA ARG A 246 3.17 4.01 11.02
C ARG A 246 1.80 3.38 10.76
N PRO A 247 0.73 4.18 10.73
CA PRO A 247 -0.56 3.71 10.25
C PRO A 247 -0.58 3.54 8.73
N LEU A 248 -1.42 2.62 8.28
CA LEU A 248 -1.80 2.41 6.89
C LEU A 248 -3.22 2.93 6.68
N TYR A 249 -3.38 3.72 5.63
CA TYR A 249 -4.59 4.49 5.35
C TYR A 249 -5.28 3.99 4.09
N GLN A 250 -6.60 4.06 4.12
CA GLN A 250 -7.44 4.03 2.94
C GLN A 250 -8.19 5.36 2.85
N PHE A 251 -8.04 6.05 1.72
CA PHE A 251 -8.80 7.25 1.42
C PHE A 251 -9.89 6.89 0.43
N VAL A 252 -11.12 7.37 0.70
CA VAL A 252 -12.32 7.10 -0.10
C VAL A 252 -13.05 8.40 -0.32
N ILE A 253 -13.48 8.67 -1.55
CA ILE A 253 -14.39 9.79 -1.82
C ILE A 253 -15.76 9.48 -1.20
N GLU A 254 -16.35 10.44 -0.50
CA GLU A 254 -17.59 10.21 0.25
C GLU A 254 -18.73 9.69 -0.64
N SER A 255 -18.83 10.15 -1.88
CA SER A 255 -19.81 9.66 -2.86
C SER A 255 -19.63 8.19 -3.25
N SER A 256 -18.43 7.62 -3.11
CA SER A 256 -18.13 6.20 -3.38
C SER A 256 -18.24 5.32 -2.14
N TRP A 257 -18.55 5.90 -0.98
CA TRP A 257 -18.54 5.18 0.30
C TRP A 257 -19.46 3.97 0.30
N GLU A 258 -20.71 4.11 -0.13
CA GLU A 258 -21.68 3.02 -0.13
C GLU A 258 -21.28 1.85 -1.02
N LYS A 259 -20.50 2.12 -2.05
CA LYS A 259 -19.95 1.09 -2.94
C LYS A 259 -18.85 0.27 -2.26
N VAL A 260 -17.94 0.94 -1.54
CA VAL A 260 -16.75 0.30 -0.95
C VAL A 260 -16.95 -0.16 0.49
N ARG A 261 -17.97 0.36 1.18
CA ARG A 261 -18.23 0.09 2.60
C ARG A 261 -18.27 -1.39 2.95
N PRO A 262 -18.93 -2.29 2.19
CA PRO A 262 -18.95 -3.72 2.54
C PRO A 262 -17.54 -4.34 2.62
N PHE A 263 -16.64 -3.95 1.73
CA PHE A 263 -15.26 -4.42 1.76
C PHE A 263 -14.50 -3.85 2.97
N ILE A 264 -14.63 -2.56 3.26
CA ILE A 264 -13.98 -1.94 4.42
C ILE A 264 -14.51 -2.52 5.74
N GLU A 265 -15.81 -2.81 5.84
CA GLU A 265 -16.40 -3.49 7.02
C GLU A 265 -15.85 -4.92 7.16
N PHE A 266 -15.63 -5.62 6.06
CA PHE A 266 -14.97 -6.92 6.09
C PHE A 266 -13.52 -6.81 6.61
N GLU A 267 -12.73 -5.86 6.14
CA GLU A 267 -11.36 -5.63 6.65
C GLU A 267 -11.33 -5.35 8.16
N GLN A 268 -12.35 -4.63 8.66
CA GLN A 268 -12.52 -4.30 10.09
C GLN A 268 -13.15 -5.40 10.92
N SER A 269 -13.68 -6.46 10.30
CA SER A 269 -14.24 -7.61 11.00
C SER A 269 -13.14 -8.40 11.73
N GLU A 270 -13.53 -9.27 12.66
CA GLU A 270 -12.56 -10.14 13.37
C GLU A 270 -11.76 -11.00 12.39
N LYS A 271 -12.40 -11.48 11.30
CA LYS A 271 -11.73 -12.25 10.26
C LYS A 271 -10.72 -11.41 9.47
N GLY A 272 -11.11 -10.21 9.06
CA GLY A 272 -10.20 -9.27 8.37
C GLY A 272 -9.01 -8.89 9.26
N LYS A 273 -9.25 -8.56 10.51
CA LYS A 273 -8.20 -8.26 11.50
C LYS A 273 -7.25 -9.42 11.74
N GLN A 274 -7.79 -10.65 11.80
CA GLN A 274 -6.96 -11.85 11.92
C GLN A 274 -6.05 -11.98 10.71
N MET A 275 -6.57 -11.84 9.49
CA MET A 275 -5.77 -11.89 8.26
C MET A 275 -4.70 -10.80 8.23
N ILE A 276 -5.02 -9.57 8.64
CA ILE A 276 -4.05 -8.48 8.74
C ILE A 276 -2.88 -8.88 9.65
N LYS A 277 -3.15 -9.47 10.82
CA LYS A 277 -2.12 -9.94 11.76
C LYS A 277 -1.30 -11.10 11.19
N GLU A 278 -1.94 -12.08 10.55
CA GLU A 278 -1.27 -13.22 9.92
C GLU A 278 -0.30 -12.80 8.80
N HIS A 279 -0.60 -11.69 8.11
CA HIS A 279 0.28 -11.11 7.08
C HIS A 279 1.35 -10.16 7.64
N GLY A 280 1.57 -10.16 8.97
CA GLY A 280 2.65 -9.40 9.60
C GLY A 280 2.40 -7.90 9.75
N TYR A 281 1.15 -7.48 9.65
CA TYR A 281 0.71 -6.14 9.99
C TYR A 281 0.08 -6.10 11.37
N TYR A 282 -0.15 -4.92 11.89
CA TYR A 282 -0.59 -4.73 13.28
C TYR A 282 -1.96 -4.06 13.30
N ILE A 283 -2.77 -4.41 14.30
CA ILE A 283 -4.00 -3.71 14.63
C ILE A 283 -3.77 -2.99 15.95
N LYS A 284 -3.98 -1.69 15.98
CA LYS A 284 -3.99 -0.93 17.21
C LYS A 284 -5.41 -0.99 17.79
N ASP A 285 -5.56 -1.66 18.91
CA ASP A 285 -6.80 -1.62 19.66
C ASP A 285 -7.01 -0.16 20.13
N LYS A 286 -8.20 0.36 19.86
CA LYS A 286 -8.58 1.75 20.19
C LYS A 286 -8.82 1.88 21.68
#